data_0068717817d344376cd9e49091c5b289
#
_entry.id   0068717817d344376cd9e49091c5b289
#
_cell.length_a   1.000
_cell.length_b   1.000
_cell.length_c   1.000
_cell.angle_alpha   90.00
_cell.angle_beta   90.00
_cell.angle_gamma   90.00
#
_symmetry.space_group_name_H-M   'P 1'
#
loop_
_entity.id
_entity.type
_entity.pdbx_description
1 polymer ?
#
loop_
_entity_poly.entity_id
_entity_poly.type
_entity_poly.pdbx_seq_one_letter_code
_entity_poly.pdbx_strand_id
1 'polypeptide(L)'
;MAATVAGSDATPMSDINTTPLVDVMLVLLIIFLIAVPIAIQTIEKLKIPVFVSVESKDKVENLLLTVSTTDQAGRSAGMPGYEGPSRYGDCRIYFNNMTPVDSNELREQAFKRLDAIVKRAGGPEFLKANPDKVPQVHIRGDVNAPWRCIAGAIYNVQISGYPTVGFLSNPIDPNAP
;
A
#
# COMPACT_ATOMS: atom_id res chain seq x y z
N MET A 1 -24.80 -76.87 -28.34
CA MET A 1 -24.41 -76.15 -27.17
C MET A 1 -23.59 -74.93 -27.60
N ALA A 2 -24.19 -73.77 -27.63
CA ALA A 2 -23.57 -72.54 -28.06
C ALA A 2 -22.92 -71.78 -26.88
N ALA A 3 -21.65 -71.53 -26.90
CA ALA A 3 -20.96 -70.76 -25.89
C ALA A 3 -20.97 -69.25 -26.35
N THR A 4 -21.69 -68.47 -25.54
CA THR A 4 -21.69 -67.01 -25.68
C THR A 4 -20.39 -66.42 -25.10
N VAL A 5 -19.59 -65.80 -25.94
CA VAL A 5 -18.43 -65.01 -25.55
C VAL A 5 -18.95 -63.65 -25.10
N ALA A 6 -18.78 -63.30 -23.84
CA ALA A 6 -19.05 -61.98 -23.28
C ALA A 6 -17.97 -61.03 -23.82
N GLY A 7 -18.40 -60.04 -24.63
CA GLY A 7 -17.56 -58.95 -25.03
C GLY A 7 -17.33 -58.01 -23.84
N SER A 8 -16.07 -57.76 -23.50
CA SER A 8 -15.69 -56.72 -22.56
C SER A 8 -15.81 -55.37 -23.30
N ASP A 9 -16.77 -54.55 -22.87
CA ASP A 9 -16.86 -53.13 -23.26
C ASP A 9 -15.66 -52.38 -22.67
N ALA A 10 -14.62 -52.29 -23.48
CA ALA A 10 -13.54 -51.36 -23.22
C ALA A 10 -14.03 -49.92 -23.54
N THR A 11 -14.38 -49.16 -22.50
CA THR A 11 -14.69 -47.74 -22.64
C THR A 11 -13.47 -47.03 -23.21
N PRO A 12 -13.60 -46.29 -24.32
CA PRO A 12 -12.48 -45.53 -24.87
C PRO A 12 -12.07 -44.48 -23.85
N MET A 13 -10.87 -44.63 -23.29
CA MET A 13 -10.24 -43.59 -22.50
C MET A 13 -9.90 -42.44 -23.47
N SER A 14 -10.65 -41.35 -23.37
CA SER A 14 -10.37 -40.12 -24.12
C SER A 14 -9.12 -39.49 -23.54
N ASP A 15 -7.99 -39.75 -24.16
CA ASP A 15 -6.73 -39.03 -23.82
C ASP A 15 -6.91 -37.58 -24.20
N ILE A 16 -7.06 -36.71 -23.20
CA ILE A 16 -7.09 -35.28 -23.39
C ILE A 16 -5.69 -34.84 -23.77
N ASN A 17 -5.53 -34.32 -24.99
CA ASN A 17 -4.27 -33.72 -25.39
C ASN A 17 -4.03 -32.46 -24.53
N THR A 18 -3.12 -32.58 -23.55
CA THR A 18 -2.83 -31.50 -22.61
C THR A 18 -1.94 -30.39 -23.21
N THR A 19 -1.33 -30.62 -24.37
CA THR A 19 -0.42 -29.67 -25.03
C THR A 19 -1.06 -28.31 -25.30
N PRO A 20 -2.28 -28.19 -25.85
CA PRO A 20 -2.94 -26.90 -26.04
C PRO A 20 -3.27 -26.20 -24.72
N LEU A 21 -3.59 -26.95 -23.67
CA LEU A 21 -3.90 -26.41 -22.35
C LEU A 21 -2.65 -25.79 -21.69
N VAL A 22 -1.53 -26.50 -21.77
CA VAL A 22 -0.25 -26.01 -21.19
C VAL A 22 0.21 -24.74 -21.90
N ASP A 23 0.07 -24.66 -23.24
CA ASP A 23 0.42 -23.49 -24.02
C ASP A 23 -0.35 -22.25 -23.59
N VAL A 24 -1.69 -22.37 -23.44
CA VAL A 24 -2.54 -21.27 -22.97
C VAL A 24 -2.16 -20.85 -21.54
N MET A 25 -1.89 -21.81 -20.64
CA MET A 25 -1.47 -21.50 -19.28
C MET A 25 -0.12 -20.80 -19.23
N LEU A 26 0.83 -21.20 -20.08
CA LEU A 26 2.15 -20.60 -20.16
C LEU A 26 2.07 -19.17 -20.70
N VAL A 27 1.26 -18.92 -21.74
CA VAL A 27 1.03 -17.57 -22.28
C VAL A 27 0.39 -16.66 -21.23
N LEU A 28 -0.63 -17.14 -20.51
CA LEU A 28 -1.26 -16.37 -19.44
C LEU A 28 -0.27 -16.06 -18.30
N LEU A 29 0.58 -17.04 -17.94
CA LEU A 29 1.61 -16.86 -16.91
C LEU A 29 2.59 -15.74 -17.31
N ILE A 30 3.06 -15.72 -18.56
CA ILE A 30 3.98 -14.70 -19.05
C ILE A 30 3.31 -13.33 -19.02
N ILE A 31 2.03 -13.23 -19.45
CA ILE A 31 1.28 -11.97 -19.42
C ILE A 31 1.16 -11.47 -17.98
N PHE A 32 0.85 -12.32 -17.03
CA PHE A 32 0.80 -11.94 -15.61
C PHE A 32 2.15 -11.50 -15.07
N LEU A 33 3.24 -12.19 -15.41
CA LEU A 33 4.58 -11.82 -14.99
C LEU A 33 5.04 -10.47 -15.55
N ILE A 34 4.61 -10.12 -16.75
CA ILE A 34 4.93 -8.81 -17.36
C ILE A 34 3.99 -7.71 -16.82
N ALA A 35 2.72 -8.03 -16.53
CA ALA A 35 1.75 -7.06 -16.05
C ALA A 35 1.95 -6.65 -14.58
N VAL A 36 2.39 -7.58 -13.72
CA VAL A 36 2.60 -7.35 -12.28
C VAL A 36 3.55 -6.19 -11.96
N PRO A 37 4.71 -6.02 -12.63
CA PRO A 37 5.61 -4.89 -12.34
C PRO A 37 5.02 -3.52 -12.65
N ILE A 38 4.05 -3.44 -13.55
CA ILE A 38 3.40 -2.17 -13.94
C ILE A 38 2.49 -1.65 -12.83
N ALA A 39 2.01 -2.54 -11.96
CA ALA A 39 1.12 -2.17 -10.87
C ALA A 39 1.85 -1.55 -9.67
N ILE A 40 3.17 -1.65 -9.58
CA ILE A 40 3.98 -1.03 -8.52
C ILE A 40 4.32 0.40 -8.94
N GLN A 41 3.38 1.30 -8.75
CA GLN A 41 3.62 2.72 -9.00
C GLN A 41 4.37 3.32 -7.82
N THR A 42 5.65 3.55 -7.99
CA THR A 42 6.45 4.32 -7.05
C THR A 42 6.14 5.80 -7.22
N ILE A 43 5.90 6.50 -6.09
CA ILE A 43 5.70 7.96 -6.10
C ILE A 43 7.08 8.63 -6.19
N GLU A 44 7.72 8.56 -7.35
CA GLU A 44 9.11 9.01 -7.54
C GLU A 44 9.27 10.53 -7.52
N LYS A 45 8.22 11.28 -7.84
CA LYS A 45 8.28 12.75 -7.95
C LYS A 45 7.92 13.50 -6.66
N LEU A 46 7.88 12.80 -5.53
CA LEU A 46 7.63 13.41 -4.23
C LEU A 46 8.90 14.09 -3.71
N LYS A 47 8.88 15.39 -3.50
CA LYS A 47 9.95 16.13 -2.83
C LYS A 47 9.67 16.17 -1.33
N ILE A 48 10.44 15.42 -0.56
CA ILE A 48 10.33 15.40 0.90
C ILE A 48 11.21 16.49 1.47
N PRO A 49 10.71 17.30 2.44
CA PRO A 49 11.54 18.31 3.09
C PRO A 49 12.72 17.65 3.83
N VAL A 50 13.87 18.32 3.82
CA VAL A 50 15.08 17.84 4.47
C VAL A 50 15.15 18.39 5.88
N PHE A 51 15.31 17.51 6.86
CA PHE A 51 15.52 17.88 8.27
C PHE A 51 16.61 17.00 8.88
N VAL A 52 17.19 17.46 9.97
CA VAL A 52 18.12 16.64 10.76
C VAL A 52 17.34 15.47 11.35
N SER A 53 17.64 14.27 10.89
CA SER A 53 16.95 13.04 11.32
C SER A 53 17.39 12.66 12.73
N VAL A 54 16.42 12.51 13.63
CA VAL A 54 16.62 11.76 14.87
C VAL A 54 16.25 10.31 14.56
N GLU A 55 17.20 9.41 14.77
CA GLU A 55 17.03 7.98 14.48
C GLU A 55 15.88 7.41 15.32
N SER A 56 14.83 6.97 14.67
CA SER A 56 13.70 6.30 15.32
C SER A 56 14.11 4.89 15.67
N LYS A 57 14.25 4.61 16.96
CA LYS A 57 14.65 3.29 17.47
C LYS A 57 13.50 2.27 17.61
N ASP A 58 12.30 2.62 17.17
CA ASP A 58 11.11 1.85 17.49
C ASP A 58 10.82 0.75 16.46
N LYS A 59 10.78 -0.48 16.99
CA LYS A 59 10.46 -1.72 16.25
C LYS A 59 8.94 -2.00 16.15
N VAL A 60 8.10 -1.00 16.32
CA VAL A 60 6.64 -1.16 16.20
C VAL A 60 6.25 -0.99 14.73
N GLU A 61 5.26 -1.75 14.28
CA GLU A 61 4.68 -1.61 12.93
C GLU A 61 3.96 -0.26 12.79
N ASN A 62 4.72 0.78 12.48
CA ASN A 62 4.18 2.12 12.32
C ASN A 62 3.37 2.24 11.02
N LEU A 63 2.35 3.09 11.07
CA LEU A 63 1.59 3.42 9.88
C LEU A 63 2.31 4.51 9.09
N LEU A 64 2.60 4.23 7.82
CA LEU A 64 3.19 5.22 6.92
C LEU A 64 2.10 5.85 6.05
N LEU A 65 2.00 7.17 6.11
CA LEU A 65 1.16 7.98 5.23
C LEU A 65 2.02 8.89 4.36
N THR A 66 1.72 8.93 3.08
CA THR A 66 2.30 9.90 2.17
C THR A 66 1.24 10.92 1.78
N VAL A 67 1.51 12.20 2.01
CA VAL A 67 0.61 13.31 1.70
C VAL A 67 1.19 14.09 0.53
N SER A 68 0.41 14.20 -0.54
CA SER A 68 0.75 14.94 -1.75
C SER A 68 -0.47 15.67 -2.28
N THR A 69 -0.34 16.28 -3.45
CA THR A 69 -1.44 16.91 -4.18
C THR A 69 -1.48 16.43 -5.62
N THR A 70 -2.61 16.67 -6.29
CA THR A 70 -2.68 16.54 -7.74
C THR A 70 -1.75 17.54 -8.43
N ASP A 71 -1.39 17.26 -9.67
CA ASP A 71 -0.70 18.24 -10.52
C ASP A 71 -1.67 19.37 -10.99
N GLN A 72 -1.18 20.28 -11.82
CA GLN A 72 -2.00 21.38 -12.37
C GLN A 72 -3.14 20.88 -13.26
N ALA A 73 -3.00 19.70 -13.85
CA ALA A 73 -4.04 19.06 -14.68
C ALA A 73 -4.98 18.16 -13.85
N GLY A 74 -4.86 18.14 -12.51
CA GLY A 74 -5.69 17.32 -11.63
C GLY A 74 -5.30 15.84 -11.58
N ARG A 75 -4.15 15.45 -12.13
CA ARG A 75 -3.67 14.06 -12.13
C ARG A 75 -3.00 13.74 -10.79
N SER A 76 -3.23 12.54 -10.29
CA SER A 76 -2.58 12.03 -9.09
C SER A 76 -1.23 11.36 -9.41
N ALA A 77 -0.35 11.26 -8.42
CA ALA A 77 0.90 10.51 -8.56
C ALA A 77 0.62 9.08 -9.02
N GLY A 78 1.40 8.61 -9.98
CA GLY A 78 1.20 7.32 -10.62
C GLY A 78 0.33 7.33 -11.89
N MET A 79 -0.38 8.43 -12.19
CA MET A 79 -1.09 8.55 -13.45
C MET A 79 -0.13 8.93 -14.60
N PRO A 80 -0.38 8.44 -15.82
CA PRO A 80 0.42 8.85 -16.99
C PRO A 80 0.42 10.37 -17.16
N GLY A 81 1.59 10.95 -17.40
CA GLY A 81 1.74 12.38 -17.59
C GLY A 81 1.71 13.22 -16.30
N TYR A 82 1.71 12.61 -15.12
CA TYR A 82 1.84 13.36 -13.85
C TYR A 82 3.14 14.17 -13.81
N GLU A 83 3.02 15.48 -13.62
CA GLU A 83 4.14 16.42 -13.65
C GLU A 83 4.73 16.73 -12.26
N GLY A 84 4.07 16.24 -11.22
CA GLY A 84 4.46 16.49 -9.84
C GLY A 84 3.38 17.25 -9.08
N PRO A 85 3.48 17.33 -7.73
CA PRO A 85 2.47 17.95 -6.90
C PRO A 85 2.39 19.45 -7.12
N SER A 86 1.17 19.96 -7.23
CA SER A 86 0.88 21.40 -7.35
C SER A 86 0.41 21.94 -6.00
N ARG A 87 0.87 23.18 -5.67
CA ARG A 87 0.43 23.89 -4.47
C ARG A 87 -1.09 24.13 -4.44
N TYR A 88 -1.70 24.20 -5.60
CA TYR A 88 -3.14 24.42 -5.76
C TYR A 88 -3.92 23.14 -6.07
N GLY A 89 -3.24 22.01 -6.14
CA GLY A 89 -3.85 20.71 -6.40
C GLY A 89 -4.71 20.22 -5.23
N ASP A 90 -5.54 19.23 -5.52
CA ASP A 90 -6.34 18.53 -4.51
C ASP A 90 -5.46 17.66 -3.62
N CYS A 91 -5.80 17.58 -2.33
CA CYS A 91 -5.09 16.72 -1.40
C CYS A 91 -5.22 15.25 -1.81
N ARG A 92 -4.13 14.54 -1.75
CA ARG A 92 -4.05 13.09 -1.98
C ARG A 92 -3.27 12.45 -0.85
N ILE A 93 -3.88 11.49 -0.19
CA ILE A 93 -3.27 10.76 0.91
C ILE A 93 -3.09 9.31 0.45
N TYR A 94 -1.87 8.81 0.52
CA TYR A 94 -1.54 7.45 0.13
C TYR A 94 -1.24 6.63 1.39
N PHE A 95 -1.98 5.55 1.55
CA PHE A 95 -1.80 4.60 2.63
C PHE A 95 -0.77 3.55 2.22
N ASN A 96 0.38 3.53 2.88
CA ASN A 96 1.51 2.64 2.52
C ASN A 96 1.95 2.74 1.04
N ASN A 97 1.96 3.94 0.46
CA ASN A 97 2.36 4.19 -0.93
C ASN A 97 1.52 3.45 -2.00
N MET A 98 0.30 3.10 -1.67
CA MET A 98 -0.67 2.51 -2.60
C MET A 98 -1.52 3.59 -3.28
N THR A 99 -2.72 3.23 -3.70
CA THR A 99 -3.69 4.16 -4.28
C THR A 99 -4.06 5.27 -3.30
N PRO A 100 -4.37 6.49 -3.78
CA PRO A 100 -4.85 7.55 -2.90
C PRO A 100 -6.19 7.17 -2.29
N VAL A 101 -6.34 7.46 -1.00
CA VAL A 101 -7.55 7.21 -0.23
C VAL A 101 -8.24 8.51 0.14
N ASP A 102 -9.55 8.49 0.27
CA ASP A 102 -10.31 9.61 0.80
C ASP A 102 -10.26 9.65 2.34
N SER A 103 -10.83 10.72 2.94
CA SER A 103 -10.80 10.90 4.39
C SER A 103 -11.57 9.83 5.16
N ASN A 104 -12.65 9.28 4.61
CA ASN A 104 -13.44 8.24 5.26
C ASN A 104 -12.73 6.89 5.17
N GLU A 105 -12.23 6.59 3.99
CA GLU A 105 -11.45 5.39 3.72
C GLU A 105 -10.17 5.36 4.54
N LEU A 106 -9.46 6.50 4.65
CA LEU A 106 -8.29 6.64 5.51
C LEU A 106 -8.61 6.30 6.97
N ARG A 107 -9.70 6.85 7.52
CA ARG A 107 -10.12 6.56 8.90
C ARG A 107 -10.45 5.10 9.12
N GLU A 108 -11.18 4.51 8.18
CA GLU A 108 -11.58 3.09 8.28
C GLU A 108 -10.35 2.17 8.23
N GLN A 109 -9.45 2.39 7.28
CA GLN A 109 -8.22 1.60 7.14
C GLN A 109 -7.30 1.79 8.34
N ALA A 110 -7.12 3.02 8.82
CA ALA A 110 -6.31 3.33 9.99
C ALA A 110 -6.88 2.64 11.25
N PHE A 111 -8.19 2.74 11.47
CA PHE A 111 -8.87 2.09 12.60
C PHE A 111 -8.75 0.57 12.54
N LYS A 112 -9.00 -0.06 11.39
CA LYS A 112 -8.87 -1.52 11.21
C LYS A 112 -7.45 -2.00 11.52
N ARG A 113 -6.45 -1.23 11.06
CA ARG A 113 -5.05 -1.56 11.31
C ARG A 113 -4.69 -1.43 12.79
N LEU A 114 -5.12 -0.33 13.43
CA LEU A 114 -4.91 -0.13 14.85
C LEU A 114 -5.55 -1.24 15.68
N ASP A 115 -6.81 -1.56 15.42
CA ASP A 115 -7.54 -2.64 16.10
C ASP A 115 -6.83 -4.00 15.96
N ALA A 116 -6.32 -4.30 14.77
CA ALA A 116 -5.55 -5.52 14.54
C ALA A 116 -4.23 -5.55 15.34
N ILE A 117 -3.54 -4.41 15.45
CA ILE A 117 -2.30 -4.29 16.25
C ILE A 117 -2.63 -4.43 17.74
N VAL A 118 -3.66 -3.74 18.22
CA VAL A 118 -4.11 -3.82 19.61
C VAL A 118 -4.47 -5.24 20.02
N LYS A 119 -5.24 -5.94 19.19
CA LYS A 119 -5.61 -7.35 19.43
C LYS A 119 -4.39 -8.27 19.47
N ARG A 120 -3.44 -8.06 18.56
CA ARG A 120 -2.20 -8.85 18.49
C ARG A 120 -1.27 -8.58 19.69
N ALA A 121 -1.25 -7.34 20.18
CA ALA A 121 -0.44 -6.93 21.31
C ALA A 121 -0.97 -7.40 22.68
N GLY A 122 -2.16 -7.97 22.75
CA GLY A 122 -2.76 -8.42 24.02
C GLY A 122 -3.83 -7.50 24.58
N GLY A 123 -4.33 -6.57 23.78
CA GLY A 123 -5.43 -5.69 24.15
C GLY A 123 -5.01 -4.29 24.63
N PRO A 124 -6.00 -3.40 24.86
CA PRO A 124 -5.74 -1.99 25.19
C PRO A 124 -5.02 -1.80 26.53
N GLU A 125 -5.26 -2.68 27.49
CA GLU A 125 -4.60 -2.58 28.81
C GLU A 125 -3.10 -2.85 28.72
N PHE A 126 -2.68 -3.78 27.85
CA PHE A 126 -1.27 -4.04 27.60
C PHE A 126 -0.55 -2.82 27.01
N LEU A 127 -1.19 -2.11 26.10
CA LEU A 127 -0.62 -0.90 25.48
C LEU A 127 -0.57 0.28 26.45
N LYS A 128 -1.54 0.40 27.36
CA LYS A 128 -1.49 1.40 28.45
C LYS A 128 -0.30 1.17 29.39
N ALA A 129 -0.01 -0.10 29.68
CA ALA A 129 1.14 -0.48 30.53
C ALA A 129 2.49 -0.35 29.79
N ASN A 130 2.48 -0.34 28.45
CA ASN A 130 3.68 -0.30 27.62
C ASN A 130 3.57 0.80 26.56
N PRO A 131 3.72 2.08 26.92
CA PRO A 131 3.55 3.19 25.99
C PRO A 131 4.52 3.16 24.81
N ASP A 132 5.69 2.55 24.96
CA ASP A 132 6.68 2.38 23.90
C ASP A 132 6.24 1.42 22.79
N LYS A 133 5.20 0.62 23.06
CA LYS A 133 4.63 -0.32 22.09
C LYS A 133 3.38 0.19 21.39
N VAL A 134 2.98 1.41 21.68
CA VAL A 134 1.84 2.05 21.01
C VAL A 134 2.25 2.39 19.57
N PRO A 135 1.49 1.94 18.56
CA PRO A 135 1.82 2.23 17.18
C PRO A 135 1.72 3.73 16.89
N GLN A 136 2.66 4.22 16.09
CA GLN A 136 2.73 5.61 15.68
C GLN A 136 2.36 5.75 14.20
N VAL A 137 1.93 6.94 13.82
CA VAL A 137 1.75 7.31 12.42
C VAL A 137 2.93 8.15 11.98
N HIS A 138 3.57 7.75 10.90
CA HIS A 138 4.61 8.53 10.25
C HIS A 138 4.05 9.16 8.98
N ILE A 139 4.08 10.47 8.91
CA ILE A 139 3.62 11.24 7.75
C ILE A 139 4.82 11.71 6.95
N ARG A 140 4.83 11.35 5.67
CA ARG A 140 5.75 11.87 4.67
C ARG A 140 5.00 12.84 3.77
N GLY A 141 5.19 14.14 3.98
CA GLY A 141 4.56 15.19 3.19
C GLY A 141 5.47 15.67 2.05
N ASP A 142 4.86 15.98 0.90
CA ASP A 142 5.56 16.71 -0.14
C ASP A 142 5.76 18.17 0.27
N VAL A 143 6.91 18.77 -0.08
CA VAL A 143 7.25 20.16 0.25
C VAL A 143 6.27 21.16 -0.37
N ASN A 144 5.65 20.83 -1.50
CA ASN A 144 4.65 21.66 -2.16
C ASN A 144 3.22 21.40 -1.65
N ALA A 145 3.02 20.35 -0.85
CA ALA A 145 1.70 20.06 -0.30
C ALA A 145 1.27 21.17 0.68
N PRO A 146 0.13 21.83 0.48
CA PRO A 146 -0.35 22.86 1.39
C PRO A 146 -0.65 22.25 2.76
N TRP A 147 -0.43 23.05 3.82
CA TRP A 147 -0.61 22.63 5.21
C TRP A 147 -2.00 22.03 5.48
N ARG A 148 -3.04 22.51 4.81
CA ARG A 148 -4.39 21.95 4.94
C ARG A 148 -4.45 20.44 4.68
N CYS A 149 -3.65 19.92 3.75
CA CYS A 149 -3.64 18.50 3.41
C CYS A 149 -2.97 17.68 4.52
N ILE A 150 -1.88 18.20 5.08
CA ILE A 150 -1.16 17.56 6.19
C ILE A 150 -2.01 17.59 7.45
N ALA A 151 -2.61 18.74 7.77
CA ALA A 151 -3.50 18.89 8.92
C ALA A 151 -4.72 17.97 8.82
N GLY A 152 -5.30 17.83 7.63
CA GLY A 152 -6.40 16.90 7.38
C GLY A 152 -6.00 15.44 7.59
N ALA A 153 -4.80 15.04 7.17
CA ALA A 153 -4.27 13.71 7.42
C ALA A 153 -4.08 13.45 8.93
N ILE A 154 -3.44 14.39 9.64
CA ILE A 154 -3.24 14.30 11.10
C ILE A 154 -4.58 14.14 11.82
N TYR A 155 -5.55 15.00 11.51
CA TYR A 155 -6.87 14.96 12.12
C TYR A 155 -7.55 13.60 11.95
N ASN A 156 -7.55 13.06 10.72
CA ASN A 156 -8.19 11.78 10.43
C ASN A 156 -7.55 10.60 11.18
N VAL A 157 -6.21 10.56 11.27
CA VAL A 157 -5.53 9.47 11.98
C VAL A 157 -5.67 9.58 13.50
N GLN A 158 -5.71 10.80 14.06
CA GLN A 158 -5.96 11.01 15.49
C GLN A 158 -7.36 10.57 15.89
N ILE A 159 -8.39 10.89 15.10
CA ILE A 159 -9.75 10.38 15.31
C ILE A 159 -9.81 8.86 15.20
N SER A 160 -8.96 8.25 14.37
CA SER A 160 -8.88 6.78 14.27
C SER A 160 -8.19 6.13 15.48
N GLY A 161 -7.71 6.91 16.45
CA GLY A 161 -7.18 6.43 17.72
C GLY A 161 -5.64 6.39 17.82
N TYR A 162 -4.91 6.91 16.82
CA TYR A 162 -3.46 7.02 16.94
C TYR A 162 -3.06 8.25 17.76
N PRO A 163 -2.39 8.07 18.90
CA PRO A 163 -2.06 9.19 19.81
C PRO A 163 -0.88 10.02 19.32
N THR A 164 0.05 9.40 18.56
CA THR A 164 1.31 10.02 18.19
C THR A 164 1.48 10.04 16.67
N VAL A 165 1.82 11.22 16.17
CA VAL A 165 2.12 11.44 14.75
C VAL A 165 3.53 11.99 14.64
N GLY A 166 4.38 11.30 13.89
CA GLY A 166 5.73 11.71 13.53
C GLY A 166 5.80 12.14 12.07
N PHE A 167 6.82 12.93 11.75
CA PHE A 167 7.11 13.32 10.37
C PHE A 167 8.38 12.63 9.90
N LEU A 168 8.33 12.11 8.68
CA LEU A 168 9.51 11.61 7.98
C LEU A 168 10.07 12.71 7.08
N SER A 169 11.37 12.89 7.14
CA SER A 169 12.12 13.81 6.32
C SER A 169 13.33 13.09 5.73
N ASN A 170 13.86 13.60 4.63
CA ASN A 170 15.15 13.13 4.14
C ASN A 170 16.25 13.65 5.06
N PRO A 171 17.24 12.82 5.41
CA PRO A 171 18.43 13.31 6.11
C PRO A 171 19.16 14.32 5.25
N ILE A 172 19.79 15.30 5.89
CA ILE A 172 20.69 16.22 5.18
C ILE A 172 21.87 15.40 4.69
N ASP A 173 22.11 15.41 3.38
CA ASP A 173 23.32 14.84 2.82
C ASP A 173 24.48 15.80 3.15
N PRO A 174 25.46 15.40 4.00
CA PRO A 174 26.57 16.27 4.34
C PRO A 174 27.51 16.57 3.15
N ASN A 175 27.33 15.83 2.04
CA ASN A 175 28.12 16.02 0.81
C ASN A 175 27.30 16.67 -0.32
N ALA A 176 26.07 17.11 -0.05
CA ALA A 176 25.30 17.85 -1.03
C ALA A 176 25.96 19.22 -1.28
N PRO A 177 26.11 19.64 -2.55
CA PRO A 177 26.75 20.90 -2.91
C PRO A 177 25.94 22.12 -2.46
#